data_69ac548c5fa232e32177679983672dab
#
_entry.id   69ac548c5fa232e32177679983672dab
#
_cell.length_a   1.000
_cell.length_b   1.000
_cell.length_c   1.000
_cell.angle_alpha   90.00
_cell.angle_beta   90.00
_cell.angle_gamma   90.00
#
_symmetry.space_group_name_H-M   'P 1'
#
loop_
_entity.id
_entity.type
_entity.pdbx_description
1 polymer ?
#
loop_
_entity_poly.entity_id
_entity_poly.type
_entity_poly.pdbx_seq_one_letter_code
_entity_poly.pdbx_strand_id
1 'polypeptide(L)'
;TVSSGIDTGIYEKARDEILRQLEACRAGEITQAELRAAQEAICSSLRTIADAAGRMEDFALFRLLSRFPLDRAGYRDAVLAVTADQVAKIAAQVELDTIFFLKGASV
;
A
#
# COMPACT_ATOMS: atom_id res chain seq x y z
N THR A 1 4.98 4.15 -2.59
CA THR A 1 6.20 3.83 -1.81
C THR A 1 6.00 2.50 -1.10
N VAL A 2 7.02 1.64 -1.15
CA VAL A 2 7.14 0.41 -0.33
C VAL A 2 8.22 0.66 0.70
N SER A 3 7.94 0.38 1.97
CA SER A 3 8.89 0.55 3.07
C SER A 3 8.92 -0.71 3.92
N SER A 4 10.12 -1.16 4.30
CA SER A 4 10.32 -2.36 5.12
C SER A 4 11.53 -2.21 6.02
N GLY A 5 11.42 -2.72 7.26
CA GLY A 5 12.55 -2.93 8.15
C GLY A 5 13.13 -4.32 7.92
N ILE A 6 14.43 -4.39 7.64
CA ILE A 6 15.13 -5.65 7.34
C ILE A 6 16.46 -5.71 8.05
N ASP A 7 16.99 -6.91 8.24
CA ASP A 7 18.40 -7.12 8.56
C ASP A 7 19.27 -6.71 7.36
N THR A 8 20.36 -6.02 7.63
CA THR A 8 21.28 -5.53 6.58
C THR A 8 21.86 -6.64 5.72
N GLY A 9 22.03 -7.84 6.28
CA GLY A 9 22.56 -9.00 5.58
C GLY A 9 21.64 -9.62 4.53
N ILE A 10 20.34 -9.26 4.54
CA ILE A 10 19.35 -9.82 3.61
C ILE A 10 18.80 -8.79 2.61
N TYR A 11 19.48 -7.65 2.47
CA TYR A 11 19.01 -6.55 1.61
C TYR A 11 18.65 -7.00 0.19
N GLU A 12 19.57 -7.71 -0.48
CA GLU A 12 19.35 -8.14 -1.87
C GLU A 12 18.12 -9.06 -1.98
N LYS A 13 18.01 -10.01 -1.05
CA LYS A 13 16.88 -10.94 -1.00
C LYS A 13 15.55 -10.20 -0.79
N ALA A 14 15.53 -9.21 0.10
CA ALA A 14 14.33 -8.43 0.37
C ALA A 14 13.94 -7.57 -0.84
N ARG A 15 14.92 -6.92 -1.48
CA ARG A 15 14.69 -6.16 -2.72
C ARG A 15 14.10 -7.04 -3.82
N ASP A 16 14.73 -8.17 -4.08
CA ASP A 16 14.32 -9.07 -5.15
C ASP A 16 12.92 -9.65 -4.90
N GLU A 17 12.60 -9.95 -3.63
CA GLU A 17 11.26 -10.40 -3.25
C GLU A 17 10.20 -9.31 -3.48
N ILE A 18 10.47 -8.05 -3.13
CA ILE A 18 9.56 -6.94 -3.39
C ILE A 18 9.28 -6.80 -4.89
N LEU A 19 10.32 -6.86 -5.71
CA LEU A 19 10.18 -6.78 -7.16
C LEU A 19 9.41 -7.98 -7.73
N ARG A 20 9.69 -9.18 -7.23
CA ARG A 20 8.96 -10.39 -7.61
C ARG A 20 7.46 -10.29 -7.28
N GLN A 21 7.11 -9.74 -6.12
CA GLN A 21 5.71 -9.52 -5.73
C GLN A 21 5.03 -8.51 -6.65
N LEU A 22 5.72 -7.46 -7.07
CA LEU A 22 5.18 -6.50 -8.04
C LEU A 22 4.91 -7.18 -9.39
N GLU A 23 5.82 -8.03 -9.88
CA GLU A 23 5.61 -8.78 -11.12
C GLU A 23 4.42 -9.74 -11.00
N ALA A 24 4.27 -10.44 -9.89
CA ALA A 24 3.10 -11.28 -9.62
C ALA A 24 1.79 -10.48 -9.67
N CYS A 25 1.76 -9.29 -9.08
CA CYS A 25 0.61 -8.39 -9.18
C CYS A 25 0.32 -7.96 -10.64
N ARG A 26 1.36 -7.64 -11.41
CA ARG A 26 1.24 -7.31 -12.85
C ARG A 26 0.68 -8.46 -13.67
N ALA A 27 1.09 -9.69 -13.35
CA ALA A 27 0.59 -10.91 -13.99
C ALA A 27 -0.83 -11.27 -13.58
N GLY A 28 -1.42 -10.57 -12.61
CA GLY A 28 -2.74 -10.88 -12.07
C GLY A 28 -2.75 -12.07 -11.11
N GLU A 29 -1.59 -12.48 -10.62
CA GLU A 29 -1.43 -13.56 -9.64
C GLU A 29 -1.81 -13.10 -8.23
N ILE A 30 -3.05 -12.63 -8.09
CA ILE A 30 -3.62 -12.10 -6.85
C ILE A 30 -4.75 -13.02 -6.43
N THR A 31 -4.58 -13.72 -5.32
CA THR A 31 -5.64 -14.58 -4.78
C THR A 31 -6.75 -13.75 -4.13
N GLN A 32 -7.96 -14.31 -4.09
CA GLN A 32 -9.07 -13.66 -3.40
C GLN A 32 -8.80 -13.47 -1.89
N ALA A 33 -8.01 -14.36 -1.28
CA ALA A 33 -7.63 -14.25 0.12
C ALA A 33 -6.70 -13.06 0.35
N GLU A 34 -5.71 -12.85 -0.50
CA GLU A 34 -4.79 -11.70 -0.44
C GLU A 34 -5.51 -10.39 -0.67
N LEU A 35 -6.39 -10.32 -1.68
CA LEU A 35 -7.19 -9.15 -1.95
C LEU A 35 -8.06 -8.78 -0.73
N ARG A 36 -8.77 -9.75 -0.15
CA ARG A 36 -9.59 -9.53 1.04
C ARG A 36 -8.77 -9.08 2.23
N ALA A 37 -7.62 -9.71 2.49
CA ALA A 37 -6.73 -9.31 3.58
C ALA A 37 -6.26 -7.86 3.43
N ALA A 38 -5.90 -7.43 2.22
CA ALA A 38 -5.52 -6.06 1.93
C ALA A 38 -6.70 -5.08 2.14
N GLN A 39 -7.89 -5.42 1.65
CA GLN A 39 -9.10 -4.63 1.85
C GLN A 39 -9.44 -4.48 3.33
N GLU A 40 -9.37 -5.56 4.11
CA GLU A 40 -9.63 -5.56 5.55
C GLU A 40 -8.61 -4.71 6.32
N ALA A 41 -7.33 -4.79 5.95
CA ALA A 41 -6.28 -3.97 6.55
C ALA A 41 -6.53 -2.47 6.35
N ILE A 42 -6.90 -2.05 5.13
CA ILE A 42 -7.24 -0.65 4.82
C ILE A 42 -8.51 -0.24 5.58
N CYS A 43 -9.55 -1.07 5.58
CA CYS A 43 -10.79 -0.77 6.29
C CYS A 43 -10.57 -0.68 7.81
N SER A 44 -9.68 -1.50 8.37
CA SER A 44 -9.30 -1.41 9.78
C SER A 44 -8.59 -0.09 10.10
N SER A 45 -7.66 0.34 9.24
CA SER A 45 -6.99 1.64 9.38
C SER A 45 -7.98 2.80 9.33
N LEU A 46 -8.96 2.74 8.44
CA LEU A 46 -10.01 3.77 8.33
C LEU A 46 -10.87 3.88 9.61
N ARG A 47 -11.12 2.77 10.30
CA ARG A 47 -11.87 2.78 11.57
C ARG A 47 -11.15 3.56 12.66
N THR A 48 -9.83 3.44 12.71
CA THR A 48 -9.00 4.07 13.75
C THR A 48 -8.63 5.54 13.45
N ILE A 49 -9.01 6.07 12.29
CA ILE A 49 -8.76 7.49 11.94
C ILE A 49 -9.43 8.43 12.96
N ALA A 50 -10.65 8.12 13.39
CA ALA A 50 -11.41 8.95 14.33
C ALA A 50 -10.84 8.94 15.76
N ASP A 51 -9.97 7.99 16.08
CA ASP A 51 -9.42 7.80 17.42
C ASP A 51 -8.22 8.73 17.71
N ALA A 52 -7.70 9.42 16.69
CA ALA A 52 -6.55 10.30 16.83
C ALA A 52 -6.71 11.55 15.95
N ALA A 53 -6.60 12.73 16.57
CA ALA A 53 -6.76 14.02 15.89
C ALA A 53 -5.82 14.17 14.68
N GLY A 54 -4.54 13.80 14.82
CA GLY A 54 -3.58 13.86 13.72
C GLY A 54 -3.98 13.01 12.52
N ARG A 55 -4.54 11.83 12.73
CA ARG A 55 -5.03 10.96 11.63
C ARG A 55 -6.25 11.56 10.94
N MET A 56 -7.11 12.27 11.68
CA MET A 56 -8.24 12.99 11.09
C MET A 56 -7.76 14.15 10.20
N GLU A 57 -6.75 14.89 10.67
CA GLU A 57 -6.12 15.96 9.89
C GLU A 57 -5.46 15.43 8.62
N ASP A 58 -4.69 14.36 8.72
CA ASP A 58 -4.04 13.69 7.57
C ASP A 58 -5.06 13.24 6.53
N PHE A 59 -6.17 12.65 6.97
CA PHE A 59 -7.23 12.21 6.07
C PHE A 59 -7.96 13.40 5.42
N ALA A 60 -8.22 14.47 6.17
CA ALA A 60 -8.83 15.68 5.64
C ALA A 60 -7.91 16.36 4.61
N LEU A 61 -6.61 16.45 4.91
CA LEU A 61 -5.59 16.99 4.02
C LEU A 61 -5.46 16.15 2.75
N PHE A 62 -5.42 14.82 2.89
CA PHE A 62 -5.42 13.90 1.76
C PHE A 62 -6.61 14.14 0.83
N ARG A 63 -7.83 14.26 1.37
CA ARG A 63 -9.04 14.54 0.58
C ARG A 63 -8.95 15.88 -0.16
N LEU A 64 -8.45 16.89 0.52
CA LEU A 64 -8.32 18.23 -0.04
C LEU A 64 -7.31 18.27 -1.20
N LEU A 65 -6.11 17.71 -0.98
CA LEU A 65 -5.02 17.76 -1.95
C LEU A 65 -5.26 16.84 -3.15
N SER A 66 -5.80 15.65 -2.91
CA SER A 66 -6.12 14.70 -3.98
C SER A 66 -7.45 14.98 -4.68
N ARG A 67 -8.21 15.99 -4.22
CA ARG A 67 -9.59 16.26 -4.67
C ARG A 67 -10.49 15.03 -4.57
N PHE A 68 -10.23 14.19 -3.58
CA PHE A 68 -10.95 12.95 -3.39
C PHE A 68 -12.35 13.23 -2.81
N PRO A 69 -13.44 12.92 -3.53
CA PRO A 69 -14.78 13.40 -3.17
C PRO A 69 -15.44 12.62 -2.04
N LEU A 70 -14.91 11.41 -1.73
CA LEU A 70 -15.56 10.49 -0.81
C LEU A 70 -15.21 10.79 0.66
N ASP A 71 -16.17 10.61 1.54
CA ASP A 71 -15.95 10.54 2.98
C ASP A 71 -15.37 9.16 3.38
N ARG A 72 -15.19 8.90 4.68
CA ARG A 72 -14.63 7.63 5.16
C ARG A 72 -15.48 6.42 4.78
N ALA A 73 -16.81 6.55 4.80
CA ALA A 73 -17.73 5.48 4.45
C ALA A 73 -17.63 5.18 2.95
N GLY A 74 -17.71 6.20 2.12
CA GLY A 74 -17.57 6.07 0.66
C GLY A 74 -16.18 5.55 0.25
N TYR A 75 -15.11 5.97 0.97
CA TYR A 75 -13.78 5.42 0.73
C TYR A 75 -13.70 3.93 1.05
N ARG A 76 -14.26 3.51 2.19
CA ARG A 76 -14.35 2.10 2.56
C ARG A 76 -15.09 1.29 1.49
N ASP A 77 -16.24 1.77 1.05
CA ASP A 77 -17.05 1.07 0.07
C ASP A 77 -16.32 0.97 -1.29
N ALA A 78 -15.60 2.02 -1.68
CA ALA A 78 -14.74 2.00 -2.86
C ALA A 78 -13.60 0.98 -2.75
N VAL A 79 -12.96 0.86 -1.58
CA VAL A 79 -11.91 -0.14 -1.33
C VAL A 79 -12.48 -1.56 -1.44
N LEU A 80 -13.66 -1.81 -0.86
CA LEU A 80 -14.30 -3.13 -0.92
C LEU A 80 -14.77 -3.52 -2.32
N ALA A 81 -14.98 -2.54 -3.21
CA ALA A 81 -15.36 -2.77 -4.60
C ALA A 81 -14.17 -3.03 -5.53
N VAL A 82 -12.92 -2.85 -5.05
CA VAL A 82 -11.71 -3.10 -5.86
C VAL A 82 -11.59 -4.59 -6.22
N THR A 83 -11.27 -4.86 -7.47
CA THR A 83 -11.06 -6.21 -8.00
C THR A 83 -9.57 -6.51 -8.25
N ALA A 84 -9.20 -7.79 -8.32
CA ALA A 84 -7.83 -8.20 -8.64
C ALA A 84 -7.37 -7.67 -10.01
N ASP A 85 -8.26 -7.64 -11.01
CA ASP A 85 -7.96 -7.11 -12.34
C ASP A 85 -7.64 -5.60 -12.31
N GLN A 86 -8.33 -4.84 -11.46
CA GLN A 86 -8.03 -3.42 -11.27
C GLN A 86 -6.67 -3.22 -10.62
N VAL A 87 -6.31 -4.05 -9.64
CA VAL A 87 -4.99 -4.02 -9.01
C VAL A 87 -3.90 -4.34 -10.04
N ALA A 88 -4.09 -5.38 -10.85
CA ALA A 88 -3.13 -5.76 -11.90
C ALA A 88 -2.93 -4.63 -12.94
N LYS A 89 -4.01 -3.98 -13.38
CA LYS A 89 -3.95 -2.83 -14.31
C LYS A 89 -3.15 -1.65 -13.74
N ILE A 90 -3.30 -1.38 -12.46
CA ILE A 90 -2.52 -0.31 -11.80
C ILE A 90 -1.07 -0.75 -11.61
N ALA A 91 -0.83 -2.00 -11.18
CA ALA A 91 0.51 -2.55 -11.04
C ALA A 91 1.32 -2.49 -12.35
N ALA A 92 0.67 -2.67 -13.49
CA ALA A 92 1.30 -2.55 -14.81
C ALA A 92 1.81 -1.12 -15.12
N GLN A 93 1.29 -0.10 -14.44
CA GLN A 93 1.70 1.31 -14.60
C GLN A 93 2.77 1.73 -13.58
N VAL A 94 3.03 0.90 -12.58
CA VAL A 94 4.03 1.18 -11.54
C VAL A 94 5.41 0.89 -12.09
N GLU A 95 6.29 1.87 -12.05
CA GLU A 95 7.69 1.74 -12.43
C GLU A 95 8.59 1.97 -11.22
N LEU A 96 9.72 1.25 -11.19
CA LEU A 96 10.73 1.48 -10.17
C LEU A 96 11.47 2.78 -10.50
N ASP A 97 11.36 3.75 -9.59
CA ASP A 97 12.06 5.03 -9.69
C ASP A 97 13.36 5.00 -8.88
N THR A 98 13.25 4.82 -7.58
CA THR A 98 14.38 4.92 -6.66
C THR A 98 14.34 3.82 -5.60
N ILE A 99 15.52 3.25 -5.30
CA ILE A 99 15.72 2.40 -4.14
C ILE A 99 16.62 3.15 -3.15
N PHE A 100 16.13 3.32 -1.92
CA PHE A 100 16.90 3.89 -0.83
C PHE A 100 17.09 2.85 0.27
N PHE A 101 18.34 2.62 0.67
CA PHE A 101 18.68 1.69 1.75
C PHE A 101 19.46 2.41 2.83
N LEU A 102 18.84 2.56 4.01
CA LEU A 102 19.49 3.12 5.20
C LEU A 102 20.14 2.00 5.98
N LYS A 103 21.46 2.08 6.11
CA LYS A 103 22.27 1.14 6.89
C LYS A 103 22.94 1.90 8.03
N GLY A 104 22.88 1.37 9.24
CA GLY A 104 23.66 1.89 10.37
C GLY A 104 25.16 1.78 10.10
N ALA A 105 25.93 2.73 10.63
CA ALA A 105 27.38 2.61 10.62
C ALA A 105 27.79 1.37 11.41
N SER A 106 28.62 0.52 10.79
CA SER A 106 29.29 -0.54 11.52
C SER A 106 30.26 0.12 12.51
N VAL A 107 30.01 -0.04 13.79
CA VAL A 107 30.93 0.37 14.85
C VAL A 107 32.09 -0.60 14.90
#